data_e34f2f1f1a8f7f135edf0625ccdd5ac4
#
_entry.id   e34f2f1f1a8f7f135edf0625ccdd5ac4
#
_cell.length_a   1.000
_cell.length_b   1.000
_cell.length_c   1.000
_cell.angle_alpha   90.00
_cell.angle_beta   90.00
_cell.angle_gamma   90.00
#
_symmetry.space_group_name_H-M   'P 1'
#
loop_
_entity.id
_entity.type
_entity.pdbx_description
1 polymer ?
#
loop_
_entity_poly.entity_id
_entity_poly.type
_entity_poly.pdbx_seq_one_letter_code
_entity_poly.pdbx_strand_id
1 'polypeptide(L)'
;SISSIFYVLSFSPFDYKILIFFSLILLLHSLENLSIKDKIKAVFYFTLLCHLLGTSWINNSLINYGSLGHLLSIIITFLFALIISLPYLLIGLYKSVSSNNYFYLSYVASLFVLAEYLKSILYGGFPWLLIGHSQNGTIFDSIYPTMGSFAVSYFVIFTSLFFYKAFTCLLYTSDAADERNS
;
A
#
# COMPACT_ATOMS: atom_id res chain seq x y z
N SER A 1 5.89 8.51 -6.32
CA SER A 1 5.18 9.46 -5.45
C SER A 1 5.80 9.48 -4.05
N ILE A 2 5.59 10.53 -3.28
CA ILE A 2 6.05 10.61 -1.86
C ILE A 2 5.49 9.43 -1.07
N SER A 3 4.24 9.08 -1.31
CA SER A 3 3.58 7.93 -0.71
C SER A 3 4.37 6.61 -0.91
N SER A 4 4.88 6.34 -2.11
CA SER A 4 5.68 5.14 -2.39
C SER A 4 7.02 5.12 -1.65
N ILE A 5 7.64 6.29 -1.46
CA ILE A 5 8.87 6.43 -0.68
C ILE A 5 8.58 6.10 0.80
N PHE A 6 7.52 6.68 1.38
CA PHE A 6 7.11 6.39 2.76
C PHE A 6 6.79 4.90 2.96
N TYR A 7 6.15 4.28 1.95
CA TYR A 7 5.89 2.85 1.97
C TYR A 7 7.19 2.05 2.15
N VAL A 8 8.19 2.28 1.30
CA VAL A 8 9.43 1.52 1.34
C VAL A 8 10.25 1.82 2.60
N LEU A 9 10.28 3.07 3.05
CA LEU A 9 10.99 3.46 4.27
C LEU A 9 10.37 2.84 5.55
N SER A 10 9.15 2.33 5.49
CA SER A 10 8.52 1.64 6.63
C SER A 10 9.03 0.21 6.83
N PHE A 11 9.79 -0.34 5.88
CA PHE A 11 10.36 -1.68 5.94
C PHE A 11 11.85 -1.66 6.27
N SER A 12 12.37 -2.79 6.73
CA SER A 12 13.81 -2.99 6.91
C SER A 12 14.58 -2.74 5.59
N PRO A 13 15.74 -2.09 5.64
CA PRO A 13 16.55 -1.77 6.81
C PRO A 13 16.22 -0.43 7.49
N PHE A 14 15.27 0.35 6.97
CA PHE A 14 14.97 1.70 7.48
C PHE A 14 14.08 1.67 8.73
N ASP A 15 13.06 0.80 8.76
CA ASP A 15 12.17 0.53 9.89
C ASP A 15 11.41 1.76 10.45
N TYR A 16 11.15 2.78 9.62
CA TYR A 16 10.32 3.92 10.00
C TYR A 16 8.82 3.54 9.97
N LYS A 17 8.42 2.65 10.87
CA LYS A 17 7.13 1.93 10.89
C LYS A 17 5.89 2.81 10.80
N ILE A 18 5.95 4.00 11.38
CA ILE A 18 4.84 4.96 11.33
C ILE A 18 4.57 5.47 9.89
N LEU A 19 5.57 5.46 9.01
CA LEU A 19 5.43 5.98 7.66
C LEU A 19 4.47 5.16 6.80
N ILE A 20 4.17 3.91 7.16
CA ILE A 20 3.18 3.11 6.44
C ILE A 20 1.79 3.75 6.50
N PHE A 21 1.40 4.28 7.66
CA PHE A 21 0.12 4.95 7.84
C PHE A 21 0.04 6.23 6.99
N PHE A 22 1.08 7.04 7.02
CA PHE A 22 1.14 8.24 6.17
C PHE A 22 1.15 7.89 4.68
N SER A 23 1.86 6.85 4.29
CA SER A 23 1.85 6.35 2.91
C SER A 23 0.44 5.99 2.45
N LEU A 24 -0.29 5.21 3.24
CA LEU A 24 -1.65 4.80 2.92
C LEU A 24 -2.61 5.98 2.91
N ILE A 25 -2.53 6.90 3.87
CA ILE A 25 -3.35 8.11 3.92
C ILE A 25 -3.13 8.97 2.67
N LEU A 26 -1.86 9.20 2.27
CA LEU A 26 -1.54 9.97 1.07
C LEU A 26 -2.02 9.27 -0.21
N LEU A 27 -1.91 7.94 -0.28
CA LEU A 27 -2.47 7.18 -1.40
C LEU A 27 -3.99 7.37 -1.46
N LEU A 28 -4.70 7.14 -0.37
CA LEU A 28 -6.16 7.24 -0.31
C LEU A 28 -6.64 8.64 -0.68
N HIS A 29 -5.96 9.68 -0.15
CA HIS A 29 -6.25 11.06 -0.52
C HIS A 29 -6.07 11.30 -2.03
N SER A 30 -5.02 10.76 -2.62
CA SER A 30 -4.77 10.90 -4.06
C SER A 30 -5.78 10.18 -4.95
N LEU A 31 -6.48 9.16 -4.39
CA LEU A 31 -7.50 8.40 -5.11
C LEU A 31 -8.91 9.01 -4.97
N GLU A 32 -9.08 9.95 -4.06
CA GLU A 32 -10.39 10.60 -3.87
C GLU A 32 -10.78 11.37 -5.13
N ASN A 33 -12.07 11.34 -5.47
CA ASN A 33 -12.65 12.04 -6.64
C ASN A 33 -12.12 11.60 -8.02
N LEU A 34 -11.25 10.60 -8.11
CA LEU A 34 -10.80 10.06 -9.39
C LEU A 34 -11.84 9.12 -10.01
N SER A 35 -11.85 9.05 -11.34
CA SER A 35 -12.56 7.99 -12.07
C SER A 35 -11.93 6.62 -11.76
N ILE A 36 -12.69 5.54 -11.94
CA ILE A 36 -12.16 4.16 -11.73
C ILE A 36 -10.90 3.92 -12.58
N LYS A 37 -10.89 4.40 -13.83
CA LYS A 37 -9.71 4.26 -14.72
C LYS A 37 -8.49 4.97 -14.16
N ASP A 38 -8.66 6.15 -13.62
CA ASP A 38 -7.54 6.95 -13.09
C ASP A 38 -7.09 6.42 -11.73
N LYS A 39 -8.00 5.87 -10.90
CA LYS A 39 -7.64 5.13 -9.69
C LYS A 39 -6.76 3.93 -9.99
N ILE A 40 -7.15 3.10 -10.98
CA ILE A 40 -6.35 1.94 -11.41
C ILE A 40 -4.94 2.39 -11.82
N LYS A 41 -4.82 3.45 -12.62
CA LYS A 41 -3.52 4.00 -13.02
C LYS A 41 -2.71 4.50 -11.81
N ALA A 42 -3.34 5.27 -10.93
CA ALA A 42 -2.68 5.82 -9.75
C ALA A 42 -2.17 4.72 -8.81
N VAL A 43 -3.00 3.69 -8.55
CA VAL A 43 -2.60 2.52 -7.77
C VAL A 43 -1.48 1.75 -8.46
N PHE A 44 -1.55 1.56 -9.78
CA PHE A 44 -0.50 0.89 -10.54
C PHE A 44 0.84 1.62 -10.41
N TYR A 45 0.88 2.94 -10.63
CA TYR A 45 2.11 3.72 -10.47
C TYR A 45 2.64 3.71 -9.03
N PHE A 46 1.74 3.79 -8.05
CA PHE A 46 2.12 3.69 -6.65
C PHE A 46 2.80 2.35 -6.34
N THR A 47 2.14 1.24 -6.67
CA THR A 47 2.63 -0.10 -6.36
C THR A 47 3.86 -0.47 -7.18
N LEU A 48 3.93 -0.07 -8.44
CA LEU A 48 5.11 -0.25 -9.28
C LEU A 48 6.34 0.44 -8.66
N LEU A 49 6.20 1.69 -8.21
CA LEU A 49 7.29 2.40 -7.53
C LEU A 49 7.67 1.74 -6.20
N CYS A 50 6.69 1.28 -5.40
CA CYS A 50 6.96 0.53 -4.17
C CYS A 50 7.78 -0.73 -4.46
N HIS A 51 7.39 -1.50 -5.48
CA HIS A 51 8.09 -2.72 -5.83
C HIS A 51 9.46 -2.45 -6.47
N LEU A 52 9.59 -1.49 -7.38
CA LEU A 52 10.88 -1.12 -7.98
C LEU A 52 11.91 -0.71 -6.90
N LEU A 53 11.49 0.10 -5.93
CA LEU A 53 12.38 0.53 -4.85
C LEU A 53 12.65 -0.61 -3.86
N GLY A 54 11.60 -1.31 -3.41
CA GLY A 54 11.72 -2.30 -2.34
C GLY A 54 12.24 -3.67 -2.80
N THR A 55 12.28 -3.94 -4.12
CA THR A 55 12.87 -5.17 -4.68
C THR A 55 14.12 -4.91 -5.52
N SER A 56 14.68 -3.70 -5.48
CA SER A 56 15.89 -3.33 -6.22
C SER A 56 17.11 -4.23 -5.95
N TRP A 57 17.17 -4.85 -4.77
CA TRP A 57 18.20 -5.83 -4.41
C TRP A 57 18.23 -7.06 -5.33
N ILE A 58 17.10 -7.39 -5.98
CA ILE A 58 17.03 -8.51 -6.94
C ILE A 58 17.99 -8.28 -8.10
N ASN A 59 18.14 -7.04 -8.57
CA ASN A 59 19.10 -6.70 -9.62
C ASN A 59 20.53 -7.11 -9.23
N ASN A 60 20.94 -6.81 -8.01
CA ASN A 60 22.28 -7.20 -7.52
C ASN A 60 22.42 -8.73 -7.40
N SER A 61 21.35 -9.42 -6.97
CA SER A 61 21.34 -10.87 -6.90
C SER A 61 21.49 -11.52 -8.27
N LEU A 62 20.79 -11.01 -9.28
CA LEU A 62 20.88 -11.51 -10.65
C LEU A 62 22.27 -11.31 -11.27
N ILE A 63 22.94 -10.19 -10.97
CA ILE A 63 24.29 -9.92 -11.45
C ILE A 63 25.30 -10.84 -10.73
N ASN A 64 25.28 -10.86 -9.40
CA ASN A 64 26.33 -11.48 -8.60
C ASN A 64 26.22 -13.01 -8.54
N TYR A 65 25.00 -13.54 -8.53
CA TYR A 65 24.73 -14.98 -8.37
C TYR A 65 24.13 -15.61 -9.63
N GLY A 66 23.39 -14.83 -10.44
CA GLY A 66 22.80 -15.29 -11.69
C GLY A 66 23.75 -15.15 -12.90
N SER A 67 24.92 -14.53 -12.72
CA SER A 67 25.88 -14.26 -13.81
C SER A 67 25.28 -13.52 -15.01
N LEU A 68 24.23 -12.74 -14.78
CA LEU A 68 23.56 -11.96 -15.82
C LEU A 68 24.26 -10.60 -16.02
N GLY A 69 24.30 -10.16 -17.26
CA GLY A 69 24.78 -8.81 -17.60
C GLY A 69 23.86 -7.72 -17.01
N HIS A 70 24.41 -6.55 -16.70
CA HIS A 70 23.70 -5.44 -16.06
C HIS A 70 22.38 -5.07 -16.76
N LEU A 71 22.38 -4.96 -18.09
CA LEU A 71 21.18 -4.59 -18.85
C LEU A 71 20.05 -5.62 -18.69
N LEU A 72 20.37 -6.91 -18.82
CA LEU A 72 19.39 -7.98 -18.71
C LEU A 72 18.83 -8.07 -17.27
N SER A 73 19.67 -7.89 -16.26
CA SER A 73 19.26 -7.88 -14.84
C SER A 73 18.28 -6.74 -14.54
N ILE A 74 18.53 -5.54 -15.07
CA ILE A 74 17.62 -4.39 -14.93
C ILE A 74 16.27 -4.68 -15.59
N ILE A 75 16.27 -5.23 -16.81
CA ILE A 75 15.04 -5.56 -17.53
C ILE A 75 14.23 -6.61 -16.75
N ILE A 76 14.85 -7.67 -16.28
CA ILE A 76 14.18 -8.73 -15.50
C ILE A 76 13.61 -8.17 -14.21
N THR A 77 14.38 -7.36 -13.47
CA THR A 77 13.91 -6.73 -12.22
C THR A 77 12.72 -5.82 -12.47
N PHE A 78 12.74 -5.05 -13.56
CA PHE A 78 11.63 -4.19 -13.95
C PHE A 78 10.38 -4.99 -14.32
N LEU A 79 10.51 -6.02 -15.16
CA LEU A 79 9.40 -6.89 -15.54
C LEU A 79 8.82 -7.62 -14.31
N PHE A 80 9.67 -8.06 -13.40
CA PHE A 80 9.24 -8.67 -12.16
C PHE A 80 8.41 -7.69 -11.31
N ALA A 81 8.88 -6.46 -11.13
CA ALA A 81 8.15 -5.42 -10.40
C ALA A 81 6.79 -5.10 -11.06
N LEU A 82 6.72 -5.09 -12.40
CA LEU A 82 5.47 -4.95 -13.13
C LEU A 82 4.49 -6.07 -12.79
N ILE A 83 4.93 -7.33 -12.88
CA ILE A 83 4.08 -8.50 -12.67
C ILE A 83 3.52 -8.53 -11.24
N ILE A 84 4.36 -8.33 -10.23
CA ILE A 84 3.92 -8.38 -8.83
C ILE A 84 3.06 -7.16 -8.43
N SER A 85 3.01 -6.12 -9.26
CA SER A 85 2.12 -4.97 -9.04
C SER A 85 0.70 -5.19 -9.59
N LEU A 86 0.48 -6.15 -10.49
CA LEU A 86 -0.81 -6.37 -11.13
C LEU A 86 -1.95 -6.70 -10.15
N PRO A 87 -1.78 -7.55 -9.12
CA PRO A 87 -2.85 -7.84 -8.17
C PRO A 87 -3.42 -6.60 -7.48
N TYR A 88 -2.60 -5.58 -7.28
CA TYR A 88 -3.02 -4.34 -6.61
C TYR A 88 -3.96 -3.47 -7.43
N LEU A 89 -4.11 -3.73 -8.74
CA LEU A 89 -5.09 -3.04 -9.58
C LEU A 89 -6.52 -3.20 -9.06
N LEU A 90 -6.79 -4.28 -8.32
CA LEU A 90 -8.06 -4.52 -7.63
C LEU A 90 -8.44 -3.37 -6.69
N ILE A 91 -7.46 -2.72 -6.08
CA ILE A 91 -7.69 -1.59 -5.18
C ILE A 91 -8.33 -0.42 -5.95
N GLY A 92 -7.94 -0.21 -7.22
CA GLY A 92 -8.52 0.85 -8.06
C GLY A 92 -10.00 0.66 -8.41
N LEU A 93 -10.56 -0.54 -8.18
CA LEU A 93 -11.96 -0.85 -8.49
C LEU A 93 -12.95 -0.34 -7.44
N TYR A 94 -12.48 0.11 -6.26
CA TYR A 94 -13.39 0.60 -5.25
C TYR A 94 -14.08 1.90 -5.71
N LYS A 95 -15.38 1.98 -5.47
CA LYS A 95 -16.14 3.21 -5.70
C LYS A 95 -15.88 4.17 -4.54
N SER A 96 -15.55 5.43 -4.83
CA SER A 96 -15.54 6.47 -3.79
C SER A 96 -16.95 6.59 -3.23
N VAL A 97 -17.12 6.22 -1.97
CA VAL A 97 -18.38 6.40 -1.28
C VAL A 97 -18.19 7.52 -0.27
N SER A 98 -18.97 8.55 -0.41
CA SER A 98 -19.13 9.65 0.57
C SER A 98 -19.69 9.18 1.92
N SER A 99 -19.81 7.89 2.14
CA SER A 99 -20.45 7.31 3.31
C SER A 99 -19.44 7.10 4.44
N ASN A 100 -19.77 7.60 5.63
CA ASN A 100 -19.09 7.30 6.89
C ASN A 100 -19.37 5.86 7.38
N ASN A 101 -19.58 4.92 6.49
CA ASN A 101 -19.93 3.56 6.82
C ASN A 101 -18.66 2.73 7.09
N TYR A 102 -18.51 2.19 8.30
CA TYR A 102 -17.43 1.28 8.69
C TYR A 102 -17.34 0.03 7.80
N PHE A 103 -18.46 -0.46 7.28
CA PHE A 103 -18.47 -1.55 6.31
C PHE A 103 -17.70 -1.21 5.05
N TYR A 104 -17.74 0.04 4.63
CA TYR A 104 -17.01 0.50 3.47
C TYR A 104 -15.49 0.54 3.75
N LEU A 105 -15.06 1.01 4.93
CA LEU A 105 -13.64 0.98 5.32
C LEU A 105 -13.12 -0.46 5.36
N SER A 106 -13.91 -1.37 5.92
CA SER A 106 -13.61 -2.80 5.95
C SER A 106 -13.51 -3.40 4.54
N TYR A 107 -14.42 -3.05 3.64
CA TYR A 107 -14.37 -3.48 2.24
C TYR A 107 -13.09 -3.04 1.54
N VAL A 108 -12.69 -1.76 1.67
CA VAL A 108 -11.46 -1.25 1.06
C VAL A 108 -10.24 -1.94 1.66
N ALA A 109 -10.18 -2.09 2.99
CA ALA A 109 -9.09 -2.82 3.65
C ALA A 109 -8.98 -4.26 3.14
N SER A 110 -10.11 -4.94 2.93
CA SER A 110 -10.16 -6.30 2.39
C SER A 110 -9.64 -6.39 0.94
N LEU A 111 -9.87 -5.37 0.10
CA LEU A 111 -9.31 -5.34 -1.25
C LEU A 111 -7.78 -5.28 -1.25
N PHE A 112 -7.19 -4.51 -0.33
CA PHE A 112 -5.74 -4.48 -0.17
C PHE A 112 -5.20 -5.85 0.26
N VAL A 113 -5.81 -6.46 1.27
CA VAL A 113 -5.41 -7.78 1.76
C VAL A 113 -5.56 -8.84 0.67
N LEU A 114 -6.65 -8.78 -0.11
CA LEU A 114 -6.84 -9.68 -1.25
C LEU A 114 -5.73 -9.51 -2.29
N ALA A 115 -5.32 -8.28 -2.60
CA ALA A 115 -4.22 -8.01 -3.53
C ALA A 115 -2.89 -8.57 -2.99
N GLU A 116 -2.59 -8.40 -1.71
CA GLU A 116 -1.42 -8.99 -1.05
C GLU A 116 -1.45 -10.51 -1.08
N TYR A 117 -2.60 -11.11 -0.77
CA TYR A 117 -2.80 -12.54 -0.82
C TYR A 117 -2.56 -13.09 -2.24
N LEU A 118 -3.16 -12.48 -3.25
CA LEU A 118 -2.94 -12.88 -4.64
C LEU A 118 -1.46 -12.76 -5.04
N LYS A 119 -0.77 -11.68 -4.68
CA LYS A 119 0.67 -11.55 -4.90
C LYS A 119 1.47 -12.67 -4.22
N SER A 120 1.03 -13.11 -3.04
CA SER A 120 1.73 -14.15 -2.27
C SER A 120 1.54 -15.57 -2.78
N ILE A 121 0.56 -15.81 -3.66
CA ILE A 121 0.28 -17.15 -4.23
C ILE A 121 0.49 -17.23 -5.74
N LEU A 122 0.28 -16.13 -6.46
CA LEU A 122 0.48 -16.10 -7.91
C LEU A 122 1.97 -16.05 -8.27
N TYR A 123 2.31 -16.52 -9.45
CA TYR A 123 3.65 -16.44 -10.02
C TYR A 123 4.73 -17.13 -9.17
N GLY A 124 4.40 -18.20 -8.46
CA GLY A 124 5.29 -18.89 -7.54
C GLY A 124 5.33 -18.32 -6.12
N GLY A 125 4.58 -17.24 -5.89
CA GLY A 125 4.43 -16.59 -4.60
C GLY A 125 5.60 -15.69 -4.20
N PHE A 126 5.33 -14.39 -4.00
CA PHE A 126 6.34 -13.45 -3.52
C PHE A 126 5.77 -12.58 -2.39
N PRO A 127 5.73 -13.10 -1.15
CA PRO A 127 5.16 -12.40 0.01
C PRO A 127 6.10 -11.31 0.56
N TRP A 128 6.76 -10.54 -0.31
CA TRP A 128 7.66 -9.45 0.06
C TRP A 128 6.89 -8.13 0.12
N LEU A 129 7.27 -7.24 1.04
CA LEU A 129 6.60 -5.94 1.22
C LEU A 129 5.09 -6.08 1.49
N LEU A 130 4.66 -7.05 2.30
CA LEU A 130 3.31 -7.04 2.84
C LEU A 130 3.18 -5.94 3.90
N ILE A 131 2.12 -5.16 3.86
CA ILE A 131 1.90 -4.04 4.78
C ILE A 131 2.06 -4.47 6.24
N GLY A 132 1.53 -5.64 6.60
CA GLY A 132 1.69 -6.20 7.93
C GLY A 132 3.16 -6.32 8.35
N HIS A 133 4.06 -6.75 7.47
CA HIS A 133 5.48 -6.94 7.81
C HIS A 133 6.18 -5.64 8.25
N SER A 134 5.66 -4.47 7.88
CA SER A 134 6.20 -3.19 8.36
C SER A 134 5.99 -2.96 9.86
N GLN A 135 5.13 -3.76 10.51
CA GLN A 135 4.72 -3.56 11.90
C GLN A 135 5.40 -4.52 12.89
N ASN A 136 6.40 -5.29 12.45
CA ASN A 136 7.18 -6.14 13.36
C ASN A 136 7.82 -5.30 14.48
N GLY A 137 7.68 -5.75 15.75
CA GLY A 137 8.16 -5.05 16.93
C GLY A 137 7.28 -3.86 17.34
N THR A 138 6.00 -3.83 16.95
CA THR A 138 5.00 -2.86 17.39
C THR A 138 3.91 -3.53 18.22
N ILE A 139 2.89 -2.75 18.62
CA ILE A 139 1.69 -3.28 19.30
C ILE A 139 0.96 -4.35 18.50
N PHE A 140 1.16 -4.40 17.18
CA PHE A 140 0.56 -5.39 16.29
C PHE A 140 1.23 -6.78 16.36
N ASP A 141 2.38 -6.90 17.02
CA ASP A 141 3.10 -8.18 17.16
C ASP A 141 2.23 -9.27 17.80
N SER A 142 1.36 -8.90 18.73
CA SER A 142 0.44 -9.83 19.39
C SER A 142 -0.57 -10.50 18.45
N ILE A 143 -0.79 -9.95 17.26
CA ILE A 143 -1.76 -10.45 16.27
C ILE A 143 -1.15 -11.56 15.40
N TYR A 144 0.16 -11.49 15.10
CA TYR A 144 0.80 -12.45 14.19
C TYR A 144 0.62 -13.92 14.60
N PRO A 145 0.82 -14.32 15.86
CA PRO A 145 0.72 -15.74 16.23
C PRO A 145 -0.69 -16.32 16.06
N THR A 146 -1.72 -15.47 16.13
CA THR A 146 -3.12 -15.90 16.11
C THR A 146 -3.77 -15.75 14.75
N MET A 147 -3.48 -14.67 14.02
CA MET A 147 -4.21 -14.28 12.79
C MET A 147 -3.29 -14.08 11.58
N GLY A 148 -1.97 -14.11 11.77
CA GLY A 148 -0.98 -13.99 10.70
C GLY A 148 -0.80 -12.55 10.17
N SER A 149 0.13 -12.40 9.22
CA SER A 149 0.54 -11.09 8.67
C SER A 149 -0.56 -10.39 7.87
N PHE A 150 -1.46 -11.13 7.23
CA PHE A 150 -2.58 -10.54 6.47
C PHE A 150 -3.60 -9.84 7.38
N ALA A 151 -3.82 -10.37 8.59
CA ALA A 151 -4.66 -9.70 9.57
C ALA A 151 -4.01 -8.40 10.06
N VAL A 152 -2.69 -8.39 10.27
CA VAL A 152 -1.96 -7.17 10.61
C VAL A 152 -2.06 -6.16 9.47
N SER A 153 -1.88 -6.58 8.20
CA SER A 153 -2.12 -5.72 7.04
C SER A 153 -3.52 -5.10 7.08
N TYR A 154 -4.54 -5.93 7.33
CA TYR A 154 -5.92 -5.45 7.43
C TYR A 154 -6.08 -4.36 8.50
N PHE A 155 -5.58 -4.58 9.71
CA PHE A 155 -5.71 -3.61 10.80
C PHE A 155 -4.94 -2.32 10.53
N VAL A 156 -3.76 -2.39 9.93
CA VAL A 156 -2.97 -1.21 9.55
C VAL A 156 -3.73 -0.39 8.50
N ILE A 157 -4.28 -1.04 7.48
CA ILE A 157 -5.02 -0.37 6.41
C ILE A 157 -6.32 0.23 6.97
N PHE A 158 -7.07 -0.55 7.76
CA PHE A 158 -8.31 -0.10 8.38
C PHE A 158 -8.08 1.13 9.27
N THR A 159 -7.02 1.11 10.08
CA THR A 159 -6.62 2.23 10.93
C THR A 159 -6.26 3.46 10.10
N SER A 160 -5.52 3.29 9.00
CA SER A 160 -5.18 4.37 8.07
C SER A 160 -6.42 5.00 7.44
N LEU A 161 -7.37 4.17 6.99
CA LEU A 161 -8.66 4.60 6.45
C LEU A 161 -9.49 5.36 7.50
N PHE A 162 -9.51 4.86 8.72
CA PHE A 162 -10.23 5.50 9.83
C PHE A 162 -9.67 6.89 10.11
N PHE A 163 -8.36 7.03 10.27
CA PHE A 163 -7.73 8.33 10.46
C PHE A 163 -7.92 9.26 9.27
N TYR A 164 -7.80 8.77 8.04
CA TYR A 164 -8.05 9.56 6.86
C TYR A 164 -9.47 10.16 6.87
N LYS A 165 -10.49 9.36 7.18
CA LYS A 165 -11.88 9.82 7.28
C LYS A 165 -12.10 10.77 8.44
N ALA A 166 -11.51 10.52 9.59
CA ALA A 166 -11.60 11.41 10.75
C ALA A 166 -11.02 12.81 10.43
N PHE A 167 -9.85 12.86 9.80
CA PHE A 167 -9.23 14.14 9.40
C PHE A 167 -10.05 14.89 8.34
N THR A 168 -10.55 14.21 7.31
CA THR A 168 -11.37 14.85 6.29
C THR A 168 -12.69 15.38 6.85
N CYS A 169 -13.32 14.68 7.80
CA CYS A 169 -14.53 15.13 8.47
C CYS A 169 -14.27 16.38 9.32
N LEU A 170 -13.17 16.41 10.08
CA LEU A 170 -12.81 17.57 10.91
C LEU A 170 -12.53 18.83 10.06
N LEU A 171 -11.82 18.69 8.94
CA LEU A 171 -11.57 19.81 8.04
C LEU A 171 -12.88 20.38 7.48
N TYR A 172 -13.80 19.52 7.06
CA TYR A 172 -15.10 19.96 6.51
C TYR A 172 -15.97 20.70 7.56
N THR A 173 -15.89 20.30 8.83
CA THR A 173 -16.62 20.99 9.91
C THR A 173 -16.01 22.34 10.27
N SER A 174 -14.68 22.52 10.15
CA SER A 174 -14.03 23.80 10.39
C SER A 174 -14.35 24.82 9.29
N ASP A 175 -14.31 24.40 8.02
CA ASP A 175 -14.64 25.27 6.88
C ASP A 175 -16.11 25.75 6.96
N ALA A 176 -17.03 24.86 7.32
CA ALA A 176 -18.46 25.21 7.50
C ALA A 176 -18.70 26.13 8.71
N ALA A 177 -17.83 26.12 9.71
CA ALA A 177 -17.89 27.04 10.87
C ALA A 177 -17.38 28.43 10.50
N ASP A 178 -16.34 28.53 9.68
CA ASP A 178 -15.76 29.78 9.22
C ASP A 178 -16.71 30.51 8.24
N GLU A 179 -17.39 29.78 7.34
CA GLU A 179 -18.42 30.34 6.46
C GLU A 179 -19.63 30.92 7.20
N ARG A 180 -19.95 30.42 8.41
CA ARG A 180 -21.01 30.98 9.25
C ARG A 180 -20.61 32.25 9.99
N ASN A 181 -19.33 32.47 10.16
CA ASN A 181 -18.79 33.61 10.93
C ASN A 181 -18.36 34.79 10.03
N SER A 182 -18.44 34.63 8.70
CA SER A 182 -18.20 35.66 7.67
C SER A 182 -19.50 36.26 7.17
#